data_84949269e438baf426924c0cb053072f
#
_entry.id   84949269e438baf426924c0cb053072f
#
_cell.length_a   1.000
_cell.length_b   1.000
_cell.length_c   1.000
_cell.angle_alpha   90.00
_cell.angle_beta   90.00
_cell.angle_gamma   90.00
#
_symmetry.space_group_name_H-M   'P 1'
#
loop_
_entity.id
_entity.type
_entity.pdbx_description
1 polymer ?
#
loop_
_entity_poly.entity_id
_entity_poly.type
_entity_poly.pdbx_seq_one_letter_code
_entity_poly.pdbx_strand_id
1 'polypeptide(L)'
;MQTRRLYAVVAAAAMLVPLAGPVVAKDAAQAATPDPVLVQVVAGDWRTPDAKARDAYRHPVEALTFWGLKPGMTILEVQPGAQSWWTEILAPYAKRTGGKLYVTGADLANPDLSEGARKARAAFEAHYGSNPDIYGKIDIVPWGAKSAPLPKDTFDFILTARSVHGWMGQPGMVEKTFKEFYDALKPGGILALEQHRANPGPQDPKAANGYVTEAFVIEQAKRVGFKLAAKSELNANPKDTKDHPFGVWTLPPALRSTPYGSDKGEDPSFDHSKYVAIGESDRMTLKFVK
;
A
#
# COMPACT_ATOMS: atom_id res chain seq x y z
N MET A 1 -24.84 -53.00 72.78
CA MET A 1 -23.58 -52.65 72.10
C MET A 1 -23.93 -52.02 70.79
N GLN A 2 -23.94 -50.67 70.71
CA GLN A 2 -24.23 -49.89 69.48
C GLN A 2 -22.94 -49.33 69.00
N THR A 3 -22.47 -49.77 67.85
CA THR A 3 -21.31 -49.26 67.16
C THR A 3 -21.69 -48.03 66.33
N ARG A 4 -21.22 -46.80 66.70
CA ARG A 4 -21.35 -45.60 65.96
C ARG A 4 -20.29 -45.58 64.81
N ARG A 5 -20.74 -45.49 63.58
CA ARG A 5 -19.86 -45.22 62.41
C ARG A 5 -19.72 -43.72 62.24
N LEU A 6 -18.49 -43.21 62.31
CA LEU A 6 -18.12 -41.84 61.91
C LEU A 6 -18.00 -41.81 60.39
N TYR A 7 -18.74 -40.90 59.80
CA TYR A 7 -18.50 -40.49 58.37
C TYR A 7 -17.58 -39.29 58.37
N ALA A 8 -16.42 -39.45 57.72
CA ALA A 8 -15.53 -38.37 57.45
C ALA A 8 -16.01 -37.63 56.14
N VAL A 9 -16.33 -36.34 56.25
CA VAL A 9 -16.66 -35.47 55.13
C VAL A 9 -15.34 -34.91 54.60
N VAL A 10 -14.96 -35.34 53.40
CA VAL A 10 -13.83 -34.75 52.66
C VAL A 10 -14.36 -33.52 51.90
N ALA A 11 -13.98 -32.33 52.31
CA ALA A 11 -14.25 -31.10 51.59
C ALA A 11 -13.20 -30.94 50.47
N ALA A 12 -13.63 -31.06 49.22
CA ALA A 12 -12.82 -30.77 48.06
C ALA A 12 -12.80 -29.25 47.86
N ALA A 13 -11.67 -28.61 48.09
CA ALA A 13 -11.43 -27.22 47.72
C ALA A 13 -11.15 -27.12 46.22
N ALA A 14 -12.08 -26.59 45.45
CA ALA A 14 -11.88 -26.26 44.04
C ALA A 14 -11.00 -24.99 43.94
N MET A 15 -9.75 -25.15 43.52
CA MET A 15 -8.90 -24.00 43.13
C MET A 15 -9.38 -23.48 41.80
N LEU A 16 -9.96 -22.30 41.81
CA LEU A 16 -10.20 -21.48 40.60
C LEU A 16 -8.86 -20.92 40.10
N VAL A 17 -8.34 -21.48 39.02
CA VAL A 17 -7.22 -20.92 38.28
C VAL A 17 -7.79 -19.82 37.40
N PRO A 18 -7.35 -18.55 37.52
CA PRO A 18 -7.78 -17.52 36.61
C PRO A 18 -7.16 -17.79 35.24
N LEU A 19 -8.00 -18.01 34.22
CA LEU A 19 -7.60 -18.00 32.81
C LEU A 19 -7.15 -16.56 32.46
N ALA A 20 -5.83 -16.32 32.49
CA ALA A 20 -5.24 -15.15 31.91
C ALA A 20 -5.45 -15.21 30.40
N GLY A 21 -6.41 -14.46 29.87
CA GLY A 21 -6.55 -14.23 28.44
C GLY A 21 -5.27 -13.59 27.88
N PRO A 22 -4.98 -13.77 26.58
CA PRO A 22 -3.82 -13.15 25.98
C PRO A 22 -3.93 -11.62 26.12
N VAL A 23 -3.05 -11.05 26.93
CA VAL A 23 -2.80 -9.61 26.94
C VAL A 23 -2.20 -9.31 25.57
N VAL A 24 -3.02 -8.82 24.63
CA VAL A 24 -2.52 -8.17 23.43
C VAL A 24 -1.84 -6.91 23.92
N ALA A 25 -0.53 -6.98 24.08
CA ALA A 25 0.30 -5.83 24.32
C ALA A 25 0.08 -4.89 23.11
N LYS A 26 -0.66 -3.81 23.36
CA LYS A 26 -0.76 -2.67 22.47
C LYS A 26 0.58 -1.93 22.66
N ASP A 27 1.63 -2.47 22.01
CA ASP A 27 2.88 -1.75 21.88
C ASP A 27 2.55 -0.46 21.11
N ALA A 28 2.38 0.62 21.89
CA ALA A 28 2.54 1.97 21.38
C ALA A 28 4.02 2.06 20.96
N ALA A 29 4.32 1.59 19.75
CA ALA A 29 5.60 1.85 19.13
C ALA A 29 5.77 3.36 19.18
N GLN A 30 6.75 3.82 19.96
CA GLN A 30 7.06 5.22 20.08
C GLN A 30 7.19 5.77 18.67
N ALA A 31 6.32 6.71 18.30
CA ALA A 31 6.24 7.22 16.93
C ALA A 31 7.64 7.68 16.53
N ALA A 32 8.23 7.03 15.54
CA ALA A 32 9.56 7.40 15.07
C ALA A 32 9.53 8.85 14.63
N THR A 33 10.56 9.61 15.01
CA THR A 33 10.67 11.02 14.61
C THR A 33 10.85 11.08 13.11
N PRO A 34 10.03 11.84 12.36
CA PRO A 34 10.17 11.99 10.92
C PRO A 34 11.54 12.57 10.55
N ASP A 35 12.11 12.10 9.45
CA ASP A 35 13.30 12.69 8.87
C ASP A 35 12.99 14.14 8.42
N PRO A 36 13.80 15.13 8.85
CA PRO A 36 13.60 16.54 8.46
C PRO A 36 13.59 16.76 6.94
N VAL A 37 14.40 16.00 6.18
CA VAL A 37 14.41 16.08 4.71
C VAL A 37 13.08 15.58 4.15
N LEU A 38 12.50 14.53 4.72
CA LEU A 38 11.19 14.03 4.31
C LEU A 38 10.10 15.10 4.51
N VAL A 39 10.09 15.77 5.66
CA VAL A 39 9.14 16.88 5.94
C VAL A 39 9.28 17.99 4.90
N GLN A 40 10.52 18.39 4.57
CA GLN A 40 10.79 19.43 3.58
C GLN A 40 10.33 19.03 2.17
N VAL A 41 10.56 17.78 1.73
CA VAL A 41 10.16 17.36 0.38
C VAL A 41 8.65 17.21 0.25
N VAL A 42 7.95 16.80 1.30
CA VAL A 42 6.49 16.77 1.31
C VAL A 42 5.91 18.18 1.18
N ALA A 43 6.53 19.18 1.80
CA ALA A 43 6.14 20.60 1.67
C ALA A 43 6.60 21.26 0.35
N GLY A 44 7.38 20.57 -0.48
CA GLY A 44 8.05 21.13 -1.67
C GLY A 44 7.13 21.85 -2.66
N ASP A 45 7.59 22.98 -3.22
CA ASP A 45 6.78 23.84 -4.08
C ASP A 45 6.56 23.29 -5.50
N TRP A 46 7.29 22.26 -5.88
CA TRP A 46 7.07 21.50 -7.14
C TRP A 46 5.81 20.65 -7.10
N ARG A 47 5.29 20.33 -5.90
CA ARG A 47 4.02 19.61 -5.73
C ARG A 47 2.85 20.56 -5.92
N THR A 48 1.92 20.18 -6.80
CA THR A 48 0.73 20.99 -7.06
C THR A 48 -0.15 21.16 -5.84
N PRO A 49 -0.97 22.25 -5.75
CA PRO A 49 -1.95 22.40 -4.68
C PRO A 49 -2.87 21.19 -4.54
N ASP A 50 -3.33 20.61 -5.65
CA ASP A 50 -4.19 19.41 -5.66
C ASP A 50 -3.47 18.19 -5.10
N ALA A 51 -2.19 18.01 -5.40
CA ALA A 51 -1.39 16.93 -4.82
C ALA A 51 -1.22 17.11 -3.31
N LYS A 52 -0.95 18.33 -2.85
CA LYS A 52 -0.82 18.67 -1.42
C LYS A 52 -2.14 18.55 -0.66
N ALA A 53 -3.27 18.92 -1.26
CA ALA A 53 -4.59 18.75 -0.64
C ALA A 53 -4.91 17.29 -0.27
N ARG A 54 -4.29 16.33 -0.98
CA ARG A 54 -4.45 14.90 -0.72
C ARG A 54 -3.60 14.40 0.46
N ASP A 55 -2.67 15.19 0.96
CA ASP A 55 -1.82 14.81 2.11
C ASP A 55 -2.67 14.56 3.36
N ALA A 56 -3.79 15.28 3.50
CA ALA A 56 -4.75 15.08 4.60
C ALA A 56 -5.42 13.68 4.63
N TYR A 57 -5.38 12.95 3.49
CA TYR A 57 -5.91 11.60 3.37
C TYR A 57 -4.81 10.54 3.27
N ARG A 58 -3.58 10.93 2.93
CA ARG A 58 -2.48 10.01 2.60
C ARG A 58 -1.34 10.05 3.59
N HIS A 59 -1.31 11.07 4.45
CA HIS A 59 -0.35 11.22 5.55
C HIS A 59 1.09 10.86 5.15
N PRO A 60 1.68 11.51 4.11
CA PRO A 60 2.91 11.03 3.49
C PRO A 60 4.10 10.98 4.44
N VAL A 61 4.24 11.96 5.34
CA VAL A 61 5.33 11.99 6.31
C VAL A 61 5.18 10.82 7.28
N GLU A 62 4.00 10.65 7.85
CA GLU A 62 3.69 9.62 8.84
C GLU A 62 3.76 8.22 8.21
N ALA A 63 3.25 8.06 6.97
CA ALA A 63 3.25 6.79 6.26
C ALA A 63 4.68 6.32 5.95
N LEU A 64 5.51 7.18 5.34
CA LEU A 64 6.88 6.85 5.00
C LEU A 64 7.75 6.62 6.24
N THR A 65 7.50 7.37 7.31
CA THR A 65 8.14 7.17 8.62
C THR A 65 7.74 5.82 9.23
N PHE A 66 6.45 5.50 9.24
CA PHE A 66 5.91 4.21 9.71
C PHE A 66 6.52 3.03 8.95
N TRP A 67 6.57 3.11 7.63
CA TRP A 67 7.21 2.07 6.82
C TRP A 67 8.71 1.99 7.05
N GLY A 68 9.34 3.06 7.52
CA GLY A 68 10.77 3.08 7.85
C GLY A 68 11.65 3.47 6.68
N LEU A 69 11.19 4.38 5.82
CA LEU A 69 12.03 5.03 4.82
C LEU A 69 13.18 5.77 5.52
N LYS A 70 14.41 5.63 5.00
CA LYS A 70 15.61 6.24 5.58
C LYS A 70 16.48 6.90 4.50
N PRO A 71 17.31 7.88 4.88
CA PRO A 71 18.33 8.46 4.01
C PRO A 71 19.23 7.40 3.36
N GLY A 72 19.60 7.61 2.10
CA GLY A 72 20.53 6.78 1.37
C GLY A 72 19.96 5.47 0.80
N MET A 73 18.70 5.16 1.02
CA MET A 73 18.07 3.92 0.53
C MET A 73 17.97 3.89 -1.00
N THR A 74 18.09 2.69 -1.55
CA THR A 74 17.67 2.36 -2.92
C THR A 74 16.20 1.97 -2.90
N ILE A 75 15.36 2.80 -3.52
CA ILE A 75 13.90 2.74 -3.47
C ILE A 75 13.36 2.25 -4.81
N LEU A 76 12.34 1.39 -4.78
CA LEU A 76 11.50 1.08 -5.93
C LEU A 76 10.07 1.55 -5.66
N GLU A 77 9.54 2.44 -6.50
CA GLU A 77 8.12 2.74 -6.54
C GLU A 77 7.44 1.90 -7.62
N VAL A 78 6.39 1.18 -7.24
CA VAL A 78 5.67 0.28 -8.13
C VAL A 78 4.45 0.99 -8.70
N GLN A 79 4.38 1.06 -10.04
CA GLN A 79 3.26 1.66 -10.77
C GLN A 79 2.88 3.08 -10.27
N PRO A 80 3.74 4.09 -10.50
CA PRO A 80 3.51 5.46 -10.03
C PRO A 80 2.13 6.03 -10.40
N GLY A 81 1.52 5.47 -11.47
CA GLY A 81 0.26 5.97 -12.03
C GLY A 81 0.43 7.29 -12.78
N ALA A 82 -0.66 7.77 -13.37
CA ALA A 82 -0.62 8.97 -14.23
C ALA A 82 -0.26 10.26 -13.46
N GLN A 83 -0.57 10.32 -12.16
CA GLN A 83 -0.28 11.49 -11.33
C GLN A 83 1.05 11.40 -10.61
N SER A 84 1.67 10.22 -10.56
CA SER A 84 2.99 9.96 -9.94
C SER A 84 3.14 10.59 -8.55
N TRP A 85 2.07 10.54 -7.74
CA TRP A 85 1.95 11.30 -6.49
C TRP A 85 3.05 10.98 -5.47
N TRP A 86 3.44 9.70 -5.36
CA TRP A 86 4.55 9.29 -4.50
C TRP A 86 5.90 9.65 -5.10
N THR A 87 6.05 9.61 -6.42
CA THR A 87 7.28 10.00 -7.12
C THR A 87 7.66 11.45 -6.81
N GLU A 88 6.67 12.36 -6.73
CA GLU A 88 6.85 13.78 -6.37
C GLU A 88 7.48 13.98 -4.97
N ILE A 89 7.46 12.95 -4.13
CA ILE A 89 8.06 12.93 -2.80
C ILE A 89 9.34 12.09 -2.78
N LEU A 90 9.28 10.87 -3.34
CA LEU A 90 10.38 9.90 -3.25
C LEU A 90 11.59 10.33 -4.08
N ALA A 91 11.39 10.94 -5.24
CA ALA A 91 12.50 11.36 -6.10
C ALA A 91 13.35 12.47 -5.45
N PRO A 92 12.78 13.62 -5.02
CA PRO A 92 13.56 14.64 -4.34
C PRO A 92 14.11 14.16 -2.98
N TYR A 93 13.42 13.25 -2.28
CA TYR A 93 13.95 12.64 -1.07
C TYR A 93 15.20 11.82 -1.35
N ALA A 94 15.15 10.89 -2.29
CA ALA A 94 16.30 10.08 -2.68
C ALA A 94 17.48 10.96 -3.11
N LYS A 95 17.24 11.97 -3.97
CA LYS A 95 18.27 12.91 -4.41
C LYS A 95 18.95 13.62 -3.23
N ARG A 96 18.15 14.19 -2.31
CA ARG A 96 18.68 15.02 -1.21
C ARG A 96 19.39 14.20 -0.13
N THR A 97 19.07 12.91 -0.03
CA THR A 97 19.63 12.01 0.98
C THR A 97 20.71 11.08 0.45
N GLY A 98 21.11 11.22 -0.84
CA GLY A 98 22.13 10.36 -1.46
C GLY A 98 21.63 8.95 -1.77
N GLY A 99 20.32 8.72 -1.78
CA GLY A 99 19.68 7.48 -2.19
C GLY A 99 19.49 7.39 -3.70
N LYS A 100 18.74 6.37 -4.13
CA LYS A 100 18.37 6.16 -5.54
C LYS A 100 16.89 5.84 -5.64
N LEU A 101 16.23 6.40 -6.66
CA LEU A 101 14.85 6.04 -6.99
C LEU A 101 14.82 5.27 -8.32
N TYR A 102 14.19 4.12 -8.25
CA TYR A 102 13.72 3.33 -9.38
C TYR A 102 12.19 3.37 -9.39
N VAL A 103 11.60 3.38 -10.58
CA VAL A 103 10.16 3.20 -10.75
C VAL A 103 9.89 2.07 -11.73
N THR A 104 8.81 1.34 -11.54
CA THR A 104 8.38 0.39 -12.56
C THR A 104 7.69 1.16 -13.69
N GLY A 105 7.97 0.75 -14.93
CA GLY A 105 7.35 1.35 -16.11
C GLY A 105 7.00 0.30 -17.17
N ALA A 106 6.22 0.70 -18.15
CA ALA A 106 5.86 -0.15 -19.28
C ALA A 106 7.12 -0.67 -19.99
N ASP A 107 7.12 -1.96 -20.33
CA ASP A 107 8.20 -2.58 -21.10
C ASP A 107 8.08 -2.15 -22.57
N LEU A 108 8.96 -1.24 -23.01
CA LEU A 108 8.97 -0.74 -24.38
C LEU A 108 9.36 -1.81 -25.41
N ALA A 109 10.01 -2.89 -24.99
CA ALA A 109 10.35 -4.02 -25.83
C ALA A 109 9.14 -4.96 -26.09
N ASN A 110 8.07 -4.84 -25.31
CA ASN A 110 6.85 -5.61 -25.52
C ASN A 110 6.15 -5.17 -26.81
N PRO A 111 6.04 -6.05 -27.85
CA PRO A 111 5.38 -5.69 -29.10
C PRO A 111 3.87 -5.41 -28.94
N ASP A 112 3.25 -6.00 -27.92
CA ASP A 112 1.81 -5.85 -27.64
C ASP A 112 1.51 -4.60 -26.78
N LEU A 113 2.53 -3.77 -26.49
CA LEU A 113 2.33 -2.58 -25.66
C LEU A 113 1.46 -1.55 -26.38
N SER A 114 0.38 -1.12 -25.73
CA SER A 114 -0.53 -0.13 -26.32
C SER A 114 0.16 1.21 -26.54
N GLU A 115 -0.32 1.97 -27.55
CA GLU A 115 0.16 3.32 -27.81
C GLU A 115 -0.02 4.25 -26.59
N GLY A 116 -1.15 4.12 -25.87
CA GLY A 116 -1.40 4.86 -24.64
C GLY A 116 -0.35 4.61 -23.57
N ALA A 117 0.07 3.35 -23.37
CA ALA A 117 1.13 3.02 -22.42
C ALA A 117 2.50 3.56 -22.86
N ARG A 118 2.82 3.55 -24.16
CA ARG A 118 4.04 4.19 -24.70
C ARG A 118 4.04 5.71 -24.46
N LYS A 119 2.92 6.39 -24.75
CA LYS A 119 2.76 7.82 -24.50
C LYS A 119 2.88 8.17 -23.03
N ALA A 120 2.23 7.40 -22.14
CA ALA A 120 2.31 7.60 -20.69
C ALA A 120 3.76 7.46 -20.18
N ARG A 121 4.51 6.46 -20.69
CA ARG A 121 5.92 6.26 -20.34
C ARG A 121 6.77 7.44 -20.83
N ALA A 122 6.62 7.88 -22.07
CA ALA A 122 7.35 9.01 -22.61
C ALA A 122 7.04 10.33 -21.86
N ALA A 123 5.78 10.56 -21.49
CA ALA A 123 5.37 11.72 -20.71
C ALA A 123 6.01 11.73 -19.31
N PHE A 124 6.08 10.57 -18.64
CA PHE A 124 6.79 10.44 -17.37
C PHE A 124 8.27 10.78 -17.51
N GLU A 125 8.96 10.20 -18.49
CA GLU A 125 10.37 10.45 -18.75
C GLU A 125 10.65 11.92 -19.05
N ALA A 126 9.81 12.57 -19.87
CA ALA A 126 9.94 13.98 -20.21
C ALA A 126 9.73 14.87 -18.98
N HIS A 127 8.70 14.61 -18.17
CA HIS A 127 8.39 15.42 -16.99
C HIS A 127 9.54 15.42 -15.98
N TYR A 128 9.99 14.24 -15.58
CA TYR A 128 11.04 14.11 -14.56
C TYR A 128 12.44 14.42 -15.11
N GLY A 129 12.71 14.05 -16.36
CA GLY A 129 13.98 14.31 -17.01
C GLY A 129 14.26 15.79 -17.30
N SER A 130 13.21 16.62 -17.44
CA SER A 130 13.34 18.07 -17.63
C SER A 130 13.63 18.84 -16.34
N ASN A 131 13.51 18.22 -15.17
CA ASN A 131 13.68 18.85 -13.86
C ASN A 131 14.68 18.10 -12.95
N PRO A 132 15.91 17.82 -13.41
CA PRO A 132 16.88 17.03 -12.66
C PRO A 132 17.32 17.69 -11.35
N ASP A 133 17.21 19.02 -11.27
CA ASP A 133 17.54 19.77 -10.05
C ASP A 133 16.57 19.50 -8.90
N ILE A 134 15.34 19.12 -9.20
CA ILE A 134 14.34 18.74 -8.22
C ILE A 134 14.39 17.24 -7.98
N TYR A 135 14.26 16.44 -9.02
CA TYR A 135 13.99 15.00 -8.93
C TYR A 135 15.24 14.12 -9.00
N GLY A 136 16.38 14.66 -9.46
CA GLY A 136 17.56 13.86 -9.71
C GLY A 136 17.35 12.87 -10.87
N LYS A 137 18.12 11.77 -10.85
CA LYS A 137 17.97 10.67 -11.78
C LYS A 137 16.94 9.67 -11.26
N ILE A 138 15.94 9.35 -12.09
CA ILE A 138 15.00 8.25 -11.84
C ILE A 138 15.31 7.15 -12.85
N ASP A 139 15.62 5.95 -12.36
CA ASP A 139 15.84 4.78 -13.19
C ASP A 139 14.51 4.04 -13.39
N ILE A 140 14.13 3.72 -14.64
CA ILE A 140 12.87 3.07 -14.92
C ILE A 140 13.10 1.61 -15.28
N VAL A 141 12.52 0.71 -14.47
CA VAL A 141 12.62 -0.75 -14.66
C VAL A 141 11.40 -1.22 -15.46
N PRO A 142 11.59 -1.87 -16.62
CA PRO A 142 10.48 -2.51 -17.32
C PRO A 142 9.77 -3.53 -16.43
N TRP A 143 8.44 -3.42 -16.30
CA TRP A 143 7.70 -4.33 -15.44
C TRP A 143 6.27 -4.56 -15.92
N GLY A 144 5.83 -5.81 -15.84
CA GLY A 144 4.50 -6.26 -16.25
C GLY A 144 4.42 -7.79 -16.32
N ALA A 145 3.30 -8.31 -16.81
CA ALA A 145 3.07 -9.75 -16.84
C ALA A 145 4.11 -10.53 -17.67
N LYS A 146 4.62 -9.91 -18.74
CA LYS A 146 5.58 -10.52 -19.68
C LYS A 146 7.02 -10.00 -19.54
N SER A 147 7.28 -9.05 -18.65
CA SER A 147 8.63 -8.49 -18.46
C SER A 147 9.58 -9.49 -17.80
N ALA A 148 10.88 -9.26 -17.98
CA ALA A 148 11.90 -9.92 -17.18
C ALA A 148 11.68 -9.64 -15.69
N PRO A 149 12.13 -10.53 -14.78
CA PRO A 149 12.06 -10.30 -13.35
C PRO A 149 12.80 -9.03 -12.92
N LEU A 150 12.36 -8.43 -11.81
CA LEU A 150 13.07 -7.34 -11.17
C LEU A 150 14.49 -7.79 -10.74
N PRO A 151 15.48 -6.87 -10.70
CA PRO A 151 16.84 -7.19 -10.29
C PRO A 151 16.86 -7.67 -8.83
N LYS A 152 17.52 -8.82 -8.57
CA LYS A 152 17.58 -9.44 -7.24
C LYS A 152 18.40 -8.62 -6.25
N ASP A 153 18.01 -8.68 -4.97
CA ASP A 153 18.73 -8.13 -3.81
C ASP A 153 19.25 -6.69 -4.04
N THR A 154 18.42 -5.88 -4.72
CA THR A 154 18.80 -4.54 -5.17
C THR A 154 18.22 -3.44 -4.30
N PHE A 155 16.97 -3.60 -3.84
CA PHE A 155 16.24 -2.53 -3.18
C PHE A 155 16.26 -2.68 -1.66
N ASP A 156 16.41 -1.55 -0.98
CA ASP A 156 16.23 -1.46 0.48
C ASP A 156 14.75 -1.28 0.83
N PHE A 157 14.00 -0.66 -0.09
CA PHE A 157 12.61 -0.26 0.14
C PHE A 157 11.80 -0.36 -1.16
N ILE A 158 10.69 -1.08 -1.14
CA ILE A 158 9.72 -1.15 -2.23
C ILE A 158 8.41 -0.54 -1.73
N LEU A 159 7.89 0.46 -2.44
CA LEU A 159 6.57 1.05 -2.20
C LEU A 159 5.59 0.61 -3.28
N THR A 160 4.46 0.05 -2.87
CA THR A 160 3.30 -0.17 -3.73
C THR A 160 2.05 0.42 -3.10
N ALA A 161 1.35 1.23 -3.87
CA ALA A 161 0.15 1.91 -3.40
C ALA A 161 -1.02 1.68 -4.34
N ARG A 162 -2.09 1.06 -3.83
CA ARG A 162 -3.38 0.88 -4.52
C ARG A 162 -3.28 0.12 -5.85
N SER A 163 -2.41 -0.89 -5.92
CA SER A 163 -2.17 -1.65 -7.16
C SER A 163 -2.62 -3.11 -7.09
N VAL A 164 -2.78 -3.69 -5.89
CA VAL A 164 -3.07 -5.12 -5.71
C VAL A 164 -4.34 -5.54 -6.43
N HIS A 165 -5.42 -4.74 -6.35
CA HIS A 165 -6.68 -5.03 -7.05
C HIS A 165 -6.50 -5.15 -8.57
N GLY A 166 -5.63 -4.33 -9.16
CA GLY A 166 -5.33 -4.42 -10.60
C GLY A 166 -4.58 -5.69 -10.99
N TRP A 167 -3.73 -6.23 -10.10
CA TRP A 167 -3.05 -7.52 -10.34
C TRP A 167 -4.00 -8.70 -10.22
N MET A 168 -5.01 -8.63 -9.35
CA MET A 168 -6.02 -9.68 -9.18
C MET A 168 -6.88 -9.89 -10.45
N GLY A 169 -7.02 -8.86 -11.27
CA GLY A 169 -7.66 -8.95 -12.58
C GLY A 169 -6.86 -9.71 -13.64
N GLN A 170 -5.58 -10.06 -13.36
CA GLN A 170 -4.66 -10.70 -14.31
C GLN A 170 -4.18 -12.05 -13.75
N PRO A 171 -4.43 -13.17 -14.46
CA PRO A 171 -4.02 -14.51 -14.00
C PRO A 171 -2.52 -14.58 -13.66
N GLY A 172 -2.19 -15.09 -12.47
CA GLY A 172 -0.83 -15.28 -11.99
C GLY A 172 -0.06 -14.01 -11.61
N MET A 173 -0.64 -12.81 -11.84
CA MET A 173 0.10 -11.56 -11.62
C MET A 173 0.34 -11.26 -10.14
N VAL A 174 -0.56 -11.67 -9.25
CA VAL A 174 -0.39 -11.47 -7.80
C VAL A 174 0.81 -12.27 -7.29
N GLU A 175 0.86 -13.57 -7.62
CA GLU A 175 1.95 -14.46 -7.21
C GLU A 175 3.29 -13.99 -7.77
N LYS A 176 3.32 -13.67 -9.09
CA LYS A 176 4.50 -13.11 -9.75
C LYS A 176 5.00 -11.87 -9.01
N THR A 177 4.10 -10.94 -8.72
CA THR A 177 4.44 -9.65 -8.11
C THR A 177 5.04 -9.80 -6.72
N PHE A 178 4.37 -10.52 -5.82
CA PHE A 178 4.88 -10.70 -4.46
C PHE A 178 6.21 -11.46 -4.46
N LYS A 179 6.36 -12.47 -5.34
CA LYS A 179 7.63 -13.18 -5.47
C LYS A 179 8.76 -12.29 -5.96
N GLU A 180 8.51 -11.48 -6.98
CA GLU A 180 9.52 -10.56 -7.51
C GLU A 180 9.92 -9.49 -6.49
N PHE A 181 8.97 -8.96 -5.73
CA PHE A 181 9.31 -8.00 -4.66
C PHE A 181 10.16 -8.64 -3.58
N TYR A 182 9.85 -9.89 -3.21
CA TYR A 182 10.67 -10.63 -2.25
C TYR A 182 12.09 -10.84 -2.78
N ASP A 183 12.23 -11.33 -4.02
CA ASP A 183 13.53 -11.58 -4.64
C ASP A 183 14.34 -10.28 -4.82
N ALA A 184 13.68 -9.18 -5.17
CA ALA A 184 14.30 -7.90 -5.48
C ALA A 184 14.74 -7.10 -4.24
N LEU A 185 14.12 -7.33 -3.09
CA LEU A 185 14.55 -6.74 -1.83
C LEU A 185 15.82 -7.38 -1.33
N LYS A 186 16.71 -6.58 -0.76
CA LYS A 186 17.84 -7.05 0.04
C LYS A 186 17.36 -7.77 1.30
N PRO A 187 18.16 -8.67 1.92
CA PRO A 187 17.84 -9.20 3.25
C PRO A 187 17.57 -8.07 4.26
N GLY A 188 16.45 -8.15 4.96
CA GLY A 188 15.98 -7.07 5.86
C GLY A 188 15.31 -5.88 5.15
N GLY A 189 15.19 -5.92 3.83
CA GLY A 189 14.50 -4.89 3.05
C GLY A 189 13.00 -4.85 3.33
N ILE A 190 12.40 -3.70 3.04
CA ILE A 190 11.03 -3.36 3.42
C ILE A 190 10.12 -3.34 2.21
N LEU A 191 8.98 -4.05 2.27
CA LEU A 191 7.85 -3.83 1.40
C LEU A 191 6.83 -2.97 2.14
N ALA A 192 6.68 -1.72 1.68
CA ALA A 192 5.68 -0.74 2.10
C ALA A 192 4.44 -0.90 1.21
N LEU A 193 3.32 -1.29 1.78
CA LEU A 193 2.12 -1.58 1.03
C LEU A 193 0.92 -0.78 1.56
N GLU A 194 0.28 -0.06 0.65
CA GLU A 194 -1.02 0.59 0.85
C GLU A 194 -2.02 0.03 -0.16
N GLN A 195 -3.24 -0.30 0.28
CA GLN A 195 -4.30 -0.79 -0.62
C GLN A 195 -5.68 -0.41 -0.09
N HIS A 196 -6.63 -0.15 -0.99
CA HIS A 196 -8.06 0.01 -0.66
C HIS A 196 -8.54 -1.22 0.08
N ARG A 197 -9.02 -1.03 1.32
CA ARG A 197 -9.32 -2.12 2.25
C ARG A 197 -10.78 -2.54 2.17
N ALA A 198 -11.01 -3.77 1.78
CA ALA A 198 -12.33 -4.40 1.88
C ALA A 198 -12.72 -4.68 3.34
N ASN A 199 -14.02 -4.82 3.61
CA ASN A 199 -14.49 -5.37 4.87
C ASN A 199 -13.95 -6.81 5.06
N PRO A 200 -13.76 -7.27 6.30
CA PRO A 200 -13.40 -8.67 6.56
C PRO A 200 -14.42 -9.63 5.96
N GLY A 201 -13.95 -10.71 5.35
CA GLY A 201 -14.79 -11.71 4.70
C GLY A 201 -14.10 -12.39 3.52
N PRO A 202 -14.84 -13.14 2.71
CA PRO A 202 -14.32 -13.76 1.50
C PRO A 202 -13.81 -12.68 0.52
N GLN A 203 -12.64 -12.93 -0.06
CA GLN A 203 -12.08 -12.04 -1.08
C GLN A 203 -12.74 -12.27 -2.43
N ASP A 204 -13.25 -11.20 -3.07
CA ASP A 204 -13.60 -11.23 -4.49
C ASP A 204 -12.35 -11.57 -5.31
N PRO A 205 -12.34 -12.67 -6.07
CA PRO A 205 -11.15 -13.12 -6.80
C PRO A 205 -10.57 -12.09 -7.78
N LYS A 206 -11.42 -11.17 -8.26
CA LYS A 206 -11.01 -10.12 -9.22
C LYS A 206 -10.88 -8.75 -8.59
N ALA A 207 -11.32 -8.59 -7.33
CA ALA A 207 -11.42 -7.29 -6.66
C ALA A 207 -12.06 -6.22 -7.58
N ALA A 208 -13.17 -6.58 -8.25
CA ALA A 208 -13.78 -5.80 -9.31
C ALA A 208 -14.24 -4.40 -8.86
N ASN A 209 -14.50 -4.23 -7.56
CA ASN A 209 -14.83 -2.95 -6.95
C ASN A 209 -13.59 -2.16 -6.44
N GLY A 210 -12.37 -2.67 -6.66
CA GLY A 210 -11.11 -2.07 -6.25
C GLY A 210 -10.69 -2.34 -4.80
N TYR A 211 -11.53 -2.98 -3.98
CA TYR A 211 -11.24 -3.27 -2.59
C TYR A 211 -10.65 -4.67 -2.40
N VAL A 212 -9.64 -4.76 -1.54
CA VAL A 212 -8.95 -6.03 -1.23
C VAL A 212 -8.96 -6.24 0.27
N THR A 213 -9.19 -7.47 0.73
CA THR A 213 -9.13 -7.79 2.15
C THR A 213 -7.70 -7.79 2.65
N GLU A 214 -7.49 -7.29 3.87
CA GLU A 214 -6.19 -7.29 4.52
C GLU A 214 -5.63 -8.72 4.67
N ALA A 215 -6.50 -9.67 5.01
CA ALA A 215 -6.13 -11.08 5.15
C ALA A 215 -5.53 -11.66 3.86
N PHE A 216 -6.12 -11.35 2.70
CA PHE A 216 -5.60 -11.79 1.40
C PHE A 216 -4.19 -11.25 1.15
N VAL A 217 -3.97 -9.94 1.33
CA VAL A 217 -2.66 -9.33 1.12
C VAL A 217 -1.59 -9.94 2.03
N ILE A 218 -1.92 -10.11 3.31
CA ILE A 218 -0.99 -10.71 4.29
C ILE A 218 -0.67 -12.16 3.89
N GLU A 219 -1.64 -12.94 3.44
CA GLU A 219 -1.44 -14.31 3.01
C GLU A 219 -0.52 -14.39 1.80
N GLN A 220 -0.76 -13.57 0.75
CA GLN A 220 0.09 -13.55 -0.45
C GLN A 220 1.53 -13.19 -0.12
N ALA A 221 1.73 -12.18 0.72
CA ALA A 221 3.07 -11.79 1.18
C ALA A 221 3.76 -12.94 1.95
N LYS A 222 3.06 -13.58 2.87
CA LYS A 222 3.61 -14.71 3.66
C LYS A 222 3.98 -15.91 2.80
N ARG A 223 3.21 -16.23 1.77
CA ARG A 223 3.48 -17.36 0.86
C ARG A 223 4.85 -17.30 0.22
N VAL A 224 5.36 -16.12 -0.05
CA VAL A 224 6.68 -15.93 -0.67
C VAL A 224 7.81 -15.68 0.34
N GLY A 225 7.51 -15.62 1.64
CA GLY A 225 8.49 -15.52 2.72
C GLY A 225 8.50 -14.20 3.49
N PHE A 226 7.71 -13.21 3.13
CA PHE A 226 7.61 -11.97 3.89
C PHE A 226 7.10 -12.18 5.31
N LYS A 227 7.64 -11.41 6.24
CA LYS A 227 7.11 -11.29 7.61
C LYS A 227 6.34 -9.99 7.73
N LEU A 228 5.10 -10.05 8.20
CA LEU A 228 4.34 -8.85 8.56
C LEU A 228 5.00 -8.25 9.81
N ALA A 229 5.62 -7.09 9.66
CA ALA A 229 6.31 -6.41 10.75
C ALA A 229 5.39 -5.46 11.53
N ALA A 230 4.49 -4.74 10.82
CA ALA A 230 3.55 -3.81 11.45
C ALA A 230 2.35 -3.51 10.55
N LYS A 231 1.27 -3.01 11.19
CA LYS A 231 0.08 -2.45 10.54
C LYS A 231 -0.22 -1.10 11.14
N SER A 232 -0.81 -0.19 10.35
CA SER A 232 -1.24 1.12 10.83
C SER A 232 -2.62 1.47 10.29
N GLU A 233 -3.39 2.15 11.11
CA GLU A 233 -4.71 2.70 10.75
C GLU A 233 -4.62 4.17 10.29
N LEU A 234 -3.44 4.68 10.02
CA LEU A 234 -3.24 6.09 9.69
C LEU A 234 -3.99 6.52 8.42
N ASN A 235 -4.20 5.61 7.47
CA ASN A 235 -4.98 5.84 6.24
C ASN A 235 -6.38 5.21 6.29
N ALA A 236 -6.87 4.85 7.48
CA ALA A 236 -8.22 4.36 7.65
C ALA A 236 -9.24 5.48 7.46
N ASN A 237 -10.34 5.16 6.78
CA ASN A 237 -11.46 6.06 6.64
C ASN A 237 -12.78 5.35 7.00
N PRO A 238 -13.29 5.52 8.23
CA PRO A 238 -14.53 4.85 8.66
C PRO A 238 -15.78 5.34 7.95
N LYS A 239 -15.72 6.46 7.20
CA LYS A 239 -16.83 6.94 6.37
C LYS A 239 -16.98 6.16 5.07
N ASP A 240 -15.93 5.44 4.64
CA ASP A 240 -15.96 4.62 3.44
C ASP A 240 -16.70 3.29 3.73
N THR A 241 -17.93 3.20 3.28
CA THR A 241 -18.81 2.02 3.48
C THR A 241 -18.52 0.89 2.48
N LYS A 242 -17.76 1.17 1.41
CA LYS A 242 -17.27 0.21 0.40
C LYS A 242 -18.34 -0.39 -0.52
N ASP A 243 -19.57 0.10 -0.43
CA ASP A 243 -20.75 -0.32 -1.21
C ASP A 243 -21.13 0.70 -2.30
N HIS A 244 -20.14 1.42 -2.81
CA HIS A 244 -20.34 2.49 -3.79
C HIS A 244 -20.68 1.92 -5.18
N PRO A 245 -21.51 2.63 -6.00
CA PRO A 245 -22.03 2.11 -7.27
C PRO A 245 -20.95 1.71 -8.29
N PHE A 246 -19.81 2.41 -8.28
CA PHE A 246 -18.69 2.13 -9.16
C PHE A 246 -17.43 1.72 -8.38
N GLY A 247 -17.64 1.06 -7.22
CA GLY A 247 -16.58 0.67 -6.33
C GLY A 247 -15.78 1.87 -5.81
N VAL A 248 -14.53 1.65 -5.50
CA VAL A 248 -13.62 2.68 -4.96
C VAL A 248 -13.51 3.91 -5.86
N TRP A 249 -13.73 3.76 -7.16
CA TRP A 249 -13.61 4.85 -8.13
C TRP A 249 -14.76 5.87 -8.05
N THR A 250 -15.84 5.58 -7.33
CA THR A 250 -16.89 6.56 -6.99
C THR A 250 -16.36 7.65 -6.05
N LEU A 251 -15.34 7.32 -5.25
CA LEU A 251 -14.73 8.23 -4.28
C LEU A 251 -13.67 9.14 -4.92
N PRO A 252 -13.30 10.27 -4.26
CA PRO A 252 -12.15 11.07 -4.65
C PRO A 252 -10.85 10.24 -4.71
N PRO A 253 -9.96 10.60 -5.61
CA PRO A 253 -10.00 11.71 -6.57
C PRO A 253 -10.68 11.33 -7.89
N ALA A 254 -11.09 10.06 -8.07
CA ALA A 254 -11.62 9.58 -9.34
C ALA A 254 -13.01 10.14 -9.64
N LEU A 255 -13.91 10.15 -8.61
CA LEU A 255 -15.29 10.65 -8.69
C LEU A 255 -16.03 10.17 -9.95
N ARG A 256 -15.92 8.86 -10.23
CA ARG A 256 -16.58 8.30 -11.40
C ARG A 256 -18.09 8.17 -11.20
N SER A 257 -18.80 8.41 -12.30
CA SER A 257 -20.23 8.17 -12.44
C SER A 257 -20.55 7.03 -13.41
N THR A 258 -19.51 6.30 -13.86
CA THR A 258 -19.61 5.12 -14.73
C THR A 258 -18.61 4.04 -14.28
N PRO A 259 -18.83 2.75 -14.65
CA PRO A 259 -17.90 1.67 -14.31
C PRO A 259 -16.46 1.96 -14.77
N TYR A 260 -15.48 1.56 -13.97
CA TYR A 260 -14.08 1.67 -14.34
C TYR A 260 -13.79 0.86 -15.61
N GLY A 261 -13.06 1.46 -16.55
CA GLY A 261 -12.77 0.85 -17.86
C GLY A 261 -13.93 0.92 -18.87
N SER A 262 -15.06 1.56 -18.51
CA SER A 262 -16.13 1.85 -19.48
C SER A 262 -15.67 2.91 -20.48
N ASP A 263 -16.13 2.76 -21.72
CA ASP A 263 -16.02 3.77 -22.79
C ASP A 263 -17.12 4.84 -22.71
N LYS A 264 -18.10 4.65 -21.80
CA LYS A 264 -19.11 5.67 -21.52
C LYS A 264 -18.49 6.84 -20.81
N GLY A 265 -18.82 8.04 -21.26
CA GLY A 265 -18.46 9.28 -20.55
C GLY A 265 -19.05 9.35 -19.14
N GLU A 266 -18.55 10.25 -18.31
CA GLU A 266 -19.14 10.49 -16.99
C GLU A 266 -20.57 11.06 -17.12
N ASP A 267 -21.47 10.67 -16.22
CA ASP A 267 -22.85 11.16 -16.17
C ASP A 267 -22.88 12.52 -15.45
N PRO A 268 -23.18 13.62 -16.16
CA PRO A 268 -23.18 14.94 -15.53
C PRO A 268 -24.33 15.14 -14.51
N SER A 269 -25.32 14.25 -14.49
CA SER A 269 -26.42 14.30 -13.52
C SER A 269 -26.14 13.53 -12.23
N PHE A 270 -25.03 12.81 -12.16
CA PHE A 270 -24.66 12.01 -10.99
C PHE A 270 -24.25 12.92 -9.82
N ASP A 271 -24.93 12.81 -8.69
CA ASP A 271 -24.62 13.60 -7.50
C ASP A 271 -23.37 13.06 -6.78
N HIS A 272 -22.26 13.78 -6.90
CA HIS A 272 -20.99 13.47 -6.24
C HIS A 272 -20.90 13.95 -4.78
N SER A 273 -21.84 14.78 -4.30
CA SER A 273 -21.73 15.48 -3.00
C SER A 273 -21.50 14.52 -1.83
N LYS A 274 -22.24 13.41 -1.78
CA LYS A 274 -22.07 12.35 -0.78
C LYS A 274 -20.66 11.77 -0.79
N TYR A 275 -20.10 11.53 -1.96
CA TYR A 275 -18.80 10.87 -2.12
C TYR A 275 -17.64 11.82 -1.82
N VAL A 276 -17.78 13.08 -2.20
CA VAL A 276 -16.84 14.14 -1.79
C VAL A 276 -16.78 14.27 -0.27
N ALA A 277 -17.94 14.19 0.42
CA ALA A 277 -18.00 14.26 1.88
C ALA A 277 -17.37 13.05 2.59
N ILE A 278 -17.30 11.88 1.93
CA ILE A 278 -16.57 10.71 2.42
C ILE A 278 -15.06 10.95 2.35
N GLY A 279 -14.58 11.53 1.25
CA GLY A 279 -13.16 11.70 0.97
C GLY A 279 -12.53 10.49 0.27
N GLU A 280 -11.20 10.35 0.34
CA GLU A 280 -10.52 9.17 -0.22
C GLU A 280 -10.89 7.89 0.55
N SER A 281 -10.75 6.74 -0.11
CA SER A 281 -11.12 5.43 0.42
C SER A 281 -10.42 5.05 1.73
N ASP A 282 -11.04 4.14 2.46
CA ASP A 282 -10.39 3.40 3.55
C ASP A 282 -9.23 2.54 3.03
N ARG A 283 -8.05 2.66 3.63
CA ARG A 283 -6.85 1.96 3.17
C ARG A 283 -6.11 1.27 4.30
N MET A 284 -5.76 0.00 4.06
CA MET A 284 -4.79 -0.68 4.88
C MET A 284 -3.39 -0.11 4.63
N THR A 285 -2.59 -0.01 5.67
CA THR A 285 -1.19 0.43 5.61
C THR A 285 -0.34 -0.64 6.30
N LEU A 286 0.37 -1.43 5.49
CA LEU A 286 1.07 -2.63 5.93
C LEU A 286 2.58 -2.49 5.69
N LYS A 287 3.37 -2.97 6.65
CA LYS A 287 4.83 -3.06 6.56
C LYS A 287 5.24 -4.52 6.62
N PHE A 288 5.92 -4.98 5.59
CA PHE A 288 6.53 -6.30 5.55
C PHE A 288 8.06 -6.19 5.48
N VAL A 289 8.75 -7.23 5.97
CA VAL A 289 10.20 -7.36 5.92
C VAL A 289 10.57 -8.69 5.26
N LYS A 290 11.59 -8.67 4.39
CA LYS A 290 12.21 -9.87 3.80
C LYS A 290 13.05 -10.62 4.82
#